data_064588a8378ec5db2752acb77089d618
#
_entry.id   064588a8378ec5db2752acb77089d618
#
_cell.length_a   1.000
_cell.length_b   1.000
_cell.length_c   1.000
_cell.angle_alpha   90.00
_cell.angle_beta   90.00
_cell.angle_gamma   90.00
#
_symmetry.space_group_name_H-M   'P 1'
#
loop_
_entity.id
_entity.type
_entity.pdbx_description
1 polymer ?
#
loop_
_entity_poly.entity_id
_entity_poly.type
_entity_poly.pdbx_seq_one_letter_code
_entity_poly.pdbx_strand_id
1 'polypeptide(L)'
;MIDAPQPTPPDACTRILDAAEAIVQARGVAGLTLEAAARDAGVSKGGLLYHFNSKEALLGALLCRLALFMEQQYRAAIEAQTEGPGRVSRALLNWGFGDEGCTVTDEMHDRAAAVFLAAFHHDRALLDPIREVIARMRADMAADGLPPGHAGAINAAGDGMFMARLFHLYTPSEAERAEMRAALGKLVETAR
;
A
#
# COMPACT_ATOMS: atom_id res chain seq x y z
N MET A 1 40.61 2.83 -10.80
CA MET A 1 39.23 3.33 -10.74
C MET A 1 38.35 2.16 -11.13
N ILE A 2 37.71 1.48 -10.15
CA ILE A 2 36.82 0.33 -10.41
C ILE A 2 35.47 0.95 -10.74
N ASP A 3 35.06 0.79 -12.00
CA ASP A 3 33.75 1.24 -12.48
C ASP A 3 32.65 0.54 -11.66
N ALA A 4 31.80 1.28 -10.99
CA ALA A 4 30.70 0.71 -10.25
C ALA A 4 29.75 0.00 -11.25
N PRO A 5 29.28 -1.21 -10.95
CA PRO A 5 28.41 -1.93 -11.87
C PRO A 5 27.17 -1.09 -12.16
N GLN A 6 26.92 -0.80 -13.42
CA GLN A 6 25.72 -0.11 -13.87
C GLN A 6 24.48 -0.94 -13.48
N PRO A 7 23.43 -0.33 -12.92
CA PRO A 7 22.22 -1.07 -12.58
C PRO A 7 21.65 -1.73 -13.84
N THR A 8 21.43 -3.03 -13.76
CA THR A 8 20.79 -3.78 -14.85
C THR A 8 19.43 -3.17 -15.14
N PRO A 9 19.08 -2.84 -16.39
CA PRO A 9 17.76 -2.29 -16.69
C PRO A 9 16.67 -3.26 -16.24
N PRO A 10 15.53 -2.74 -15.70
CA PRO A 10 14.43 -3.59 -15.24
C PRO A 10 13.95 -4.52 -16.36
N ASP A 11 13.53 -5.71 -15.99
CA ASP A 11 13.01 -6.70 -16.94
C ASP A 11 11.71 -6.19 -17.61
N ALA A 12 11.28 -6.88 -18.67
CA ALA A 12 10.11 -6.47 -19.45
C ALA A 12 8.83 -6.46 -18.60
N CYS A 13 8.69 -7.41 -17.67
CA CYS A 13 7.53 -7.49 -16.77
C CYS A 13 7.45 -6.25 -15.88
N THR A 14 8.56 -5.88 -15.25
CA THR A 14 8.65 -4.68 -14.39
C THR A 14 8.32 -3.41 -15.18
N ARG A 15 8.91 -3.22 -16.38
CA ARG A 15 8.61 -2.05 -17.23
C ARG A 15 7.14 -1.97 -17.63
N ILE A 16 6.50 -3.11 -17.92
CA ILE A 16 5.07 -3.15 -18.26
C ILE A 16 4.23 -2.74 -17.06
N LEU A 17 4.55 -3.24 -15.86
CA LEU A 17 3.83 -2.87 -14.64
C LEU A 17 4.02 -1.40 -14.29
N ASP A 18 5.22 -0.85 -14.44
CA ASP A 18 5.49 0.58 -14.19
C ASP A 18 4.71 1.48 -15.15
N ALA A 19 4.69 1.13 -16.44
CA ALA A 19 3.92 1.84 -17.46
C ALA A 19 2.41 1.76 -17.18
N ALA A 20 1.91 0.57 -16.82
CA ALA A 20 0.51 0.35 -16.49
C ALA A 20 0.08 1.16 -15.27
N GLU A 21 0.90 1.20 -14.24
CA GLU A 21 0.67 1.98 -13.03
C GLU A 21 0.62 3.48 -13.34
N ALA A 22 1.59 4.00 -14.10
CA ALA A 22 1.60 5.40 -14.53
C ALA A 22 0.36 5.79 -15.37
N ILE A 23 -0.12 4.88 -16.23
CA ILE A 23 -1.36 5.09 -16.99
C ILE A 23 -2.57 5.16 -16.06
N VAL A 24 -2.67 4.23 -15.10
CA VAL A 24 -3.80 4.20 -14.14
C VAL A 24 -3.83 5.47 -13.31
N GLN A 25 -2.68 5.97 -12.87
CA GLN A 25 -2.57 7.23 -12.13
C GLN A 25 -3.01 8.43 -12.96
N ALA A 26 -2.51 8.53 -14.19
CA ALA A 26 -2.74 9.71 -15.02
C ALA A 26 -4.15 9.77 -15.64
N ARG A 27 -4.77 8.60 -15.92
CA ARG A 27 -5.97 8.48 -16.75
C ARG A 27 -7.03 7.55 -16.18
N GLY A 28 -6.81 7.03 -14.98
CA GLY A 28 -7.67 5.99 -14.39
C GLY A 28 -7.60 4.66 -15.16
N VAL A 29 -8.36 3.67 -14.69
CA VAL A 29 -8.42 2.33 -15.32
C VAL A 29 -9.02 2.35 -16.72
N ALA A 30 -9.89 3.31 -17.00
CA ALA A 30 -10.44 3.47 -18.35
C ALA A 30 -9.34 3.74 -19.39
N GLY A 31 -8.27 4.46 -18.99
CA GLY A 31 -7.12 4.73 -19.84
C GLY A 31 -6.16 3.55 -20.03
N LEU A 32 -6.23 2.52 -19.18
CA LEU A 32 -5.37 1.35 -19.28
C LEU A 32 -5.85 0.43 -20.40
N THR A 33 -5.01 0.28 -21.42
CA THR A 33 -5.14 -0.73 -22.49
C THR A 33 -3.82 -1.47 -22.64
N LEU A 34 -3.86 -2.70 -23.14
CA LEU A 34 -2.63 -3.48 -23.37
C LEU A 34 -1.73 -2.77 -24.39
N GLU A 35 -2.31 -2.12 -25.40
CA GLU A 35 -1.57 -1.34 -26.40
C GLU A 35 -0.87 -0.12 -25.79
N ALA A 36 -1.55 0.62 -24.91
CA ALA A 36 -0.96 1.76 -24.21
C ALA A 36 0.17 1.31 -23.28
N ALA A 37 -0.05 0.27 -22.50
CA ALA A 37 0.96 -0.28 -21.60
C ALA A 37 2.19 -0.81 -22.36
N ALA A 38 1.99 -1.52 -23.47
CA ALA A 38 3.10 -2.01 -24.30
C ALA A 38 3.93 -0.86 -24.88
N ARG A 39 3.26 0.15 -25.44
CA ARG A 39 3.92 1.34 -26.02
C ARG A 39 4.72 2.09 -24.97
N ASP A 40 4.12 2.38 -23.82
CA ASP A 40 4.73 3.20 -22.78
C ASP A 40 5.85 2.42 -22.04
N ALA A 41 5.78 1.08 -22.01
CA ALA A 41 6.85 0.17 -21.53
C ALA A 41 7.99 -0.05 -22.53
N GLY A 42 7.86 0.39 -23.77
CA GLY A 42 8.84 0.14 -24.83
C GLY A 42 8.97 -1.35 -25.21
N VAL A 43 7.84 -2.10 -25.18
CA VAL A 43 7.78 -3.50 -25.58
C VAL A 43 6.81 -3.71 -26.75
N SER A 44 7.00 -4.78 -27.51
CA SER A 44 6.02 -5.13 -28.54
C SER A 44 4.71 -5.64 -27.91
N LYS A 45 3.58 -5.53 -28.63
CA LYS A 45 2.31 -6.10 -28.19
C LYS A 45 2.43 -7.60 -27.90
N GLY A 46 3.15 -8.35 -28.73
CA GLY A 46 3.41 -9.77 -28.50
C GLY A 46 4.25 -10.02 -27.24
N GLY A 47 5.24 -9.17 -26.97
CA GLY A 47 6.04 -9.22 -25.74
C GLY A 47 5.20 -8.95 -24.49
N LEU A 48 4.26 -7.99 -24.54
CA LEU A 48 3.33 -7.78 -23.44
C LEU A 48 2.40 -8.97 -23.25
N LEU A 49 1.79 -9.49 -24.33
CA LEU A 49 0.86 -10.63 -24.26
C LEU A 49 1.51 -11.92 -23.75
N TYR A 50 2.82 -12.06 -23.87
CA TYR A 50 3.57 -13.15 -23.27
C TYR A 50 3.53 -13.09 -21.73
N HIS A 51 3.57 -11.87 -21.14
CA HIS A 51 3.52 -11.67 -19.70
C HIS A 51 2.09 -11.53 -19.18
N PHE A 52 1.23 -10.81 -19.90
CA PHE A 52 -0.14 -10.46 -19.48
C PHE A 52 -1.09 -10.63 -20.67
N ASN A 53 -1.88 -11.70 -20.66
CA ASN A 53 -2.78 -12.07 -21.74
C ASN A 53 -4.08 -11.25 -21.77
N SER A 54 -4.37 -10.47 -20.73
CA SER A 54 -5.55 -9.62 -20.65
C SER A 54 -5.31 -8.38 -19.77
N LYS A 55 -6.21 -7.41 -19.86
CA LYS A 55 -6.21 -6.24 -18.98
C LYS A 55 -6.43 -6.63 -17.51
N GLU A 56 -7.28 -7.60 -17.27
CA GLU A 56 -7.57 -8.14 -15.93
C GLU A 56 -6.32 -8.80 -15.33
N ALA A 57 -5.57 -9.56 -16.11
CA ALA A 57 -4.30 -10.14 -15.68
C ALA A 57 -3.27 -9.05 -15.30
N LEU A 58 -3.21 -7.98 -16.10
CA LEU A 58 -2.34 -6.84 -15.82
C LEU A 58 -2.76 -6.10 -14.55
N LEU A 59 -4.06 -5.85 -14.36
CA LEU A 59 -4.62 -5.26 -13.12
C LEU A 59 -4.37 -6.14 -11.91
N GLY A 60 -4.57 -7.44 -12.02
CA GLY A 60 -4.27 -8.40 -10.96
C GLY A 60 -2.82 -8.36 -10.53
N ALA A 61 -1.88 -8.27 -11.48
CA ALA A 61 -0.46 -8.15 -11.19
C ALA A 61 -0.10 -6.81 -10.50
N LEU A 62 -0.76 -5.70 -10.88
CA LEU A 62 -0.60 -4.42 -10.17
C LEU A 62 -1.06 -4.53 -8.71
N LEU A 63 -2.18 -5.20 -8.44
CA LEU A 63 -2.69 -5.42 -7.09
C LEU A 63 -1.80 -6.36 -6.27
N CYS A 64 -1.24 -7.40 -6.88
CA CYS A 64 -0.23 -8.24 -6.24
C CYS A 64 1.01 -7.41 -5.86
N ARG A 65 1.49 -6.54 -6.76
CA ARG A 65 2.64 -5.65 -6.48
C ARG A 65 2.32 -4.68 -5.33
N LEU A 66 1.12 -4.11 -5.30
CA LEU A 66 0.66 -3.26 -4.21
C LEU A 66 0.57 -4.03 -2.89
N ALA A 67 0.02 -5.24 -2.90
CA ALA A 67 -0.09 -6.09 -1.71
C ALA A 67 1.29 -6.43 -1.13
N LEU A 68 2.25 -6.81 -1.97
CA LEU A 68 3.62 -7.07 -1.56
C LEU A 68 4.28 -5.83 -0.96
N PHE A 69 4.07 -4.68 -1.58
CA PHE A 69 4.56 -3.41 -1.06
C PHE A 69 3.96 -3.10 0.32
N MET A 70 2.64 -3.20 0.48
CA MET A 70 1.96 -2.99 1.76
C MET A 70 2.52 -3.92 2.84
N GLU A 71 2.71 -5.20 2.53
CA GLU A 71 3.28 -6.16 3.46
C GLU A 71 4.72 -5.82 3.87
N GLN A 72 5.56 -5.41 2.91
CA GLN A 72 6.94 -4.99 3.20
C GLN A 72 6.98 -3.77 4.12
N GLN A 73 6.18 -2.75 3.84
CA GLN A 73 6.08 -1.54 4.68
C GLN A 73 5.57 -1.87 6.09
N TYR A 74 4.55 -2.71 6.18
CA TYR A 74 4.00 -3.16 7.45
C TYR A 74 5.05 -3.90 8.29
N ARG A 75 5.78 -4.86 7.70
CA ARG A 75 6.85 -5.59 8.40
C ARG A 75 7.97 -4.68 8.83
N ALA A 76 8.44 -3.79 7.96
CA ALA A 76 9.47 -2.82 8.29
C ALA A 76 9.03 -1.90 9.45
N ALA A 77 7.77 -1.48 9.45
CA ALA A 77 7.22 -0.68 10.54
C ALA A 77 7.21 -1.44 11.88
N ILE A 78 6.91 -2.74 11.88
CA ILE A 78 6.97 -3.58 13.09
C ILE A 78 8.42 -3.79 13.54
N GLU A 79 9.33 -4.09 12.63
CA GLU A 79 10.75 -4.29 12.94
C GLU A 79 11.40 -3.08 13.57
N ALA A 80 10.96 -1.88 13.19
CA ALA A 80 11.42 -0.62 13.78
C ALA A 80 10.93 -0.39 15.23
N GLN A 81 9.99 -1.21 15.74
CA GLN A 81 9.46 -1.06 17.09
C GLN A 81 10.20 -1.94 18.11
N THR A 82 10.25 -1.45 19.36
CA THR A 82 10.73 -2.27 20.49
C THR A 82 9.86 -3.50 20.68
N GLU A 83 10.48 -4.62 21.06
CA GLU A 83 9.75 -5.87 21.32
C GLU A 83 8.83 -5.75 22.55
N GLY A 84 7.85 -6.64 22.63
CA GLY A 84 6.91 -6.73 23.72
C GLY A 84 5.47 -6.36 23.34
N PRO A 85 4.54 -6.43 24.32
CA PRO A 85 3.13 -6.11 24.07
C PRO A 85 2.93 -4.75 23.40
N GLY A 86 2.01 -4.68 22.46
CA GLY A 86 1.70 -3.46 21.72
C GLY A 86 2.69 -3.12 20.59
N ARG A 87 3.61 -4.03 20.22
CA ARG A 87 4.57 -3.79 19.15
C ARG A 87 3.90 -3.47 17.81
N VAL A 88 2.90 -4.27 17.44
CA VAL A 88 2.13 -4.09 16.20
C VAL A 88 1.33 -2.80 16.26
N SER A 89 0.69 -2.53 17.38
CA SER A 89 -0.08 -1.29 17.58
C SER A 89 0.77 -0.03 17.51
N ARG A 90 2.00 -0.05 18.04
CA ARG A 90 2.96 1.06 17.90
C ARG A 90 3.37 1.25 16.43
N ALA A 91 3.60 0.15 15.70
CA ALA A 91 3.92 0.21 14.28
C ALA A 91 2.78 0.85 13.48
N LEU A 92 1.53 0.40 13.70
CA LEU A 92 0.34 0.95 13.05
C LEU A 92 0.10 2.43 13.39
N LEU A 93 0.31 2.79 14.65
CA LEU A 93 0.20 4.17 15.11
C LEU A 93 1.23 5.08 14.41
N ASN A 94 2.47 4.62 14.31
CA ASN A 94 3.52 5.36 13.60
C ASN A 94 3.26 5.40 12.09
N TRP A 95 2.75 4.33 11.52
CA TRP A 95 2.44 4.26 10.08
C TRP A 95 1.28 5.17 9.69
N GLY A 96 0.20 5.19 10.48
CA GLY A 96 -0.98 6.02 10.19
C GLY A 96 -0.87 7.48 10.62
N PHE A 97 -0.10 7.76 11.68
CA PHE A 97 -0.08 9.07 12.36
C PHE A 97 1.34 9.59 12.68
N GLY A 98 2.37 8.98 12.13
CA GLY A 98 3.78 9.39 12.35
C GLY A 98 4.13 10.67 11.60
N ASP A 99 5.27 11.27 12.02
CA ASP A 99 5.88 12.41 11.34
C ASP A 99 6.41 12.01 9.94
N GLU A 100 6.69 12.99 9.09
CA GLU A 100 6.97 12.88 7.63
C GLU A 100 8.09 11.90 7.19
N GLY A 101 8.61 11.06 8.01
CA GLY A 101 9.60 10.04 7.62
C GLY A 101 9.05 8.61 7.60
N CYS A 102 7.83 8.38 8.08
CA CYS A 102 7.22 7.06 8.21
C CYS A 102 5.93 6.90 7.36
N THR A 103 5.50 7.96 6.71
CA THR A 103 4.34 7.92 5.84
C THR A 103 4.76 7.47 4.46
N VAL A 104 4.07 6.45 3.96
CA VAL A 104 3.96 6.20 2.52
C VAL A 104 3.72 7.56 1.86
N THR A 105 4.61 7.99 0.97
CA THR A 105 4.53 9.32 0.33
C THR A 105 3.16 9.56 -0.27
N ASP A 106 2.72 10.81 -0.36
CA ASP A 106 1.41 11.16 -0.95
C ASP A 106 1.24 10.51 -2.33
N GLU A 107 2.29 10.52 -3.14
CA GLU A 107 2.34 9.84 -4.44
C GLU A 107 2.00 8.36 -4.36
N MET A 108 2.43 7.67 -3.32
CA MET A 108 2.20 6.24 -3.15
C MET A 108 0.80 5.94 -2.64
N HIS A 109 0.21 6.83 -1.84
CA HIS A 109 -1.22 6.77 -1.51
C HIS A 109 -2.08 6.96 -2.76
N ASP A 110 -1.74 7.92 -3.62
CA ASP A 110 -2.45 8.16 -4.87
C ASP A 110 -2.32 6.97 -5.83
N ARG A 111 -1.16 6.33 -5.85
CA ARG A 111 -0.91 5.08 -6.59
C ARG A 111 -1.79 3.94 -6.11
N ALA A 112 -1.78 3.69 -4.81
CA ALA A 112 -2.60 2.66 -4.18
C ALA A 112 -4.10 2.93 -4.43
N ALA A 113 -4.51 4.19 -4.31
CA ALA A 113 -5.86 4.65 -4.51
C ALA A 113 -6.40 4.34 -5.90
N ALA A 114 -5.65 4.75 -6.93
CA ALA A 114 -6.06 4.55 -8.32
C ALA A 114 -6.23 3.06 -8.65
N VAL A 115 -5.29 2.21 -8.22
CA VAL A 115 -5.34 0.76 -8.45
C VAL A 115 -6.48 0.10 -7.65
N PHE A 116 -6.73 0.55 -6.41
CA PHE A 116 -7.79 0.03 -5.54
C PHE A 116 -9.18 0.32 -6.11
N LEU A 117 -9.44 1.58 -6.48
CA LEU A 117 -10.70 1.99 -7.10
C LEU A 117 -10.95 1.27 -8.43
N ALA A 118 -9.88 1.03 -9.16
CA ALA A 118 -9.88 0.28 -10.39
C ALA A 118 -10.41 -1.14 -10.24
N ALA A 119 -9.85 -1.86 -9.30
CA ALA A 119 -10.21 -3.24 -9.03
C ALA A 119 -11.65 -3.35 -8.53
N PHE A 120 -12.09 -2.41 -7.71
CA PHE A 120 -13.44 -2.42 -7.14
C PHE A 120 -14.54 -2.33 -8.19
N HIS A 121 -14.29 -1.65 -9.30
CA HIS A 121 -15.26 -1.52 -10.41
C HIS A 121 -15.22 -2.68 -11.40
N HIS A 122 -14.10 -3.40 -11.49
CA HIS A 122 -13.93 -4.47 -12.49
C HIS A 122 -14.35 -5.84 -11.96
N ASP A 123 -13.60 -6.36 -11.00
CA ASP A 123 -13.87 -7.65 -10.37
C ASP A 123 -13.33 -7.62 -8.93
N ARG A 124 -14.20 -7.92 -7.97
CA ARG A 124 -13.84 -7.95 -6.55
C ARG A 124 -12.81 -9.03 -6.20
N ALA A 125 -12.68 -10.08 -7.01
CA ALA A 125 -11.67 -11.11 -6.83
C ALA A 125 -10.24 -10.57 -7.03
N LEU A 126 -10.08 -9.50 -7.82
CA LEU A 126 -8.79 -8.83 -7.98
C LEU A 126 -8.24 -8.26 -6.65
N LEU A 127 -9.09 -8.04 -5.65
CA LEU A 127 -8.69 -7.57 -4.33
C LEU A 127 -8.19 -8.69 -3.38
N ASP A 128 -8.22 -9.95 -3.79
CA ASP A 128 -7.83 -11.07 -2.92
C ASP A 128 -6.40 -10.96 -2.37
N PRO A 129 -5.37 -10.54 -3.14
CA PRO A 129 -4.03 -10.33 -2.58
C PRO A 129 -4.00 -9.29 -1.44
N ILE A 130 -4.81 -8.23 -1.56
CA ILE A 130 -4.92 -7.19 -0.52
C ILE A 130 -5.66 -7.74 0.71
N ARG A 131 -6.75 -8.51 0.50
CA ARG A 131 -7.49 -9.15 1.60
C ARG A 131 -6.61 -10.08 2.42
N GLU A 132 -5.71 -10.82 1.77
CA GLU A 132 -4.75 -11.68 2.44
C GLU A 132 -3.78 -10.90 3.32
N VAL A 133 -3.25 -9.78 2.85
CA VAL A 133 -2.39 -8.90 3.68
C VAL A 133 -3.16 -8.38 4.88
N ILE A 134 -4.37 -7.84 4.66
CA ILE A 134 -5.23 -7.34 5.75
C ILE A 134 -5.56 -8.45 6.75
N ALA A 135 -5.81 -9.68 6.29
CA ALA A 135 -6.09 -10.81 7.17
C ALA A 135 -4.88 -11.14 8.07
N ARG A 136 -3.65 -11.11 7.52
CA ARG A 136 -2.42 -11.28 8.30
C ARG A 136 -2.23 -10.17 9.32
N MET A 137 -2.40 -8.90 8.91
CA MET A 137 -2.32 -7.75 9.82
C MET A 137 -3.31 -7.88 10.99
N ARG A 138 -4.53 -8.32 10.71
CA ARG A 138 -5.55 -8.55 11.75
C ARG A 138 -5.16 -9.69 12.71
N ALA A 139 -4.54 -10.74 12.22
CA ALA A 139 -4.03 -11.84 13.06
C ALA A 139 -2.88 -11.33 13.96
N ASP A 140 -1.95 -10.57 13.44
CA ASP A 140 -0.85 -9.96 14.20
C ASP A 140 -1.38 -9.00 15.28
N MET A 141 -2.38 -8.18 14.96
CA MET A 141 -3.05 -7.30 15.94
C MET A 141 -3.74 -8.10 17.05
N ALA A 142 -4.37 -9.22 16.72
CA ALA A 142 -5.02 -10.08 17.72
C ALA A 142 -4.00 -10.71 18.68
N ALA A 143 -2.76 -10.92 18.22
CA ALA A 143 -1.67 -11.51 18.98
C ALA A 143 -0.76 -10.48 19.69
N ASP A 144 -1.04 -9.18 19.57
CA ASP A 144 -0.18 -8.06 20.00
C ASP A 144 -0.07 -7.87 21.53
N GLY A 145 -0.80 -8.67 22.31
CA GLY A 145 -0.75 -8.65 23.79
C GLY A 145 -1.44 -7.43 24.42
N LEU A 146 -2.21 -6.64 23.67
CA LEU A 146 -3.04 -5.56 24.19
C LEU A 146 -4.43 -6.07 24.61
N PRO A 147 -5.16 -5.31 25.45
CA PRO A 147 -6.56 -5.59 25.72
C PRO A 147 -7.39 -5.66 24.42
N PRO A 148 -8.42 -6.53 24.38
CA PRO A 148 -9.26 -6.68 23.20
C PRO A 148 -9.80 -5.35 22.67
N GLY A 149 -9.71 -5.13 21.38
CA GLY A 149 -10.21 -3.93 20.70
C GLY A 149 -9.23 -2.76 20.61
N HIS A 150 -8.15 -2.69 21.41
CA HIS A 150 -7.20 -1.57 21.37
C HIS A 150 -6.47 -1.50 20.02
N ALA A 151 -5.84 -2.58 19.59
CA ALA A 151 -5.18 -2.66 18.27
C ALA A 151 -6.18 -2.41 17.12
N GLY A 152 -7.40 -2.95 17.24
CA GLY A 152 -8.47 -2.73 16.26
C GLY A 152 -8.91 -1.27 16.16
N ALA A 153 -8.99 -0.53 17.28
CA ALA A 153 -9.33 0.88 17.28
C ALA A 153 -8.25 1.74 16.62
N ILE A 154 -6.97 1.44 16.89
CA ILE A 154 -5.83 2.10 16.23
C ILE A 154 -5.87 1.86 14.73
N ASN A 155 -6.05 0.59 14.31
CA ASN A 155 -6.15 0.26 12.89
C ASN A 155 -7.34 0.94 12.20
N ALA A 156 -8.53 0.92 12.83
CA ALA A 156 -9.73 1.55 12.27
C ALA A 156 -9.55 3.07 12.09
N ALA A 157 -8.84 3.73 13.01
CA ALA A 157 -8.51 5.14 12.86
C ALA A 157 -7.55 5.37 11.67
N GLY A 158 -6.53 4.52 11.49
CA GLY A 158 -5.63 4.54 10.34
C GLY A 158 -6.35 4.30 9.02
N ASP A 159 -7.23 3.29 8.98
CA ASP A 159 -8.08 2.99 7.80
C ASP A 159 -8.98 4.18 7.46
N GLY A 160 -9.58 4.84 8.46
CA GLY A 160 -10.38 6.04 8.28
C GLY A 160 -9.59 7.19 7.67
N MET A 161 -8.36 7.40 8.15
CA MET A 161 -7.44 8.40 7.60
C MET A 161 -7.05 8.09 6.16
N PHE A 162 -6.72 6.83 5.88
CA PHE A 162 -6.42 6.38 4.52
C PHE A 162 -7.59 6.63 3.58
N MET A 163 -8.81 6.27 3.98
CA MET A 163 -10.03 6.48 3.18
C MET A 163 -10.35 7.96 2.97
N ALA A 164 -10.18 8.80 4.00
CA ALA A 164 -10.39 10.23 3.88
C ALA A 164 -9.45 10.87 2.84
N ARG A 165 -8.18 10.46 2.82
CA ARG A 165 -7.20 10.90 1.82
C ARG A 165 -7.52 10.36 0.44
N LEU A 166 -7.82 9.06 0.34
CA LEU A 166 -8.15 8.36 -0.91
C LEU A 166 -9.27 9.06 -1.68
N PHE A 167 -10.30 9.52 -0.98
CA PHE A 167 -11.46 10.21 -1.57
C PHE A 167 -11.36 11.74 -1.52
N HIS A 168 -10.20 12.30 -1.13
CA HIS A 168 -9.99 13.75 -0.96
C HIS A 168 -11.08 14.42 -0.08
N LEU A 169 -11.57 13.70 0.94
CA LEU A 169 -12.63 14.19 1.83
C LEU A 169 -12.07 15.11 2.91
N TYR A 170 -10.88 14.76 3.43
CA TYR A 170 -10.28 15.43 4.56
C TYR A 170 -8.79 15.12 4.65
N THR A 171 -8.00 16.15 4.92
CA THR A 171 -6.59 16.03 5.25
C THR A 171 -6.35 16.74 6.58
N PRO A 172 -6.04 16.02 7.68
CA PRO A 172 -5.80 16.65 8.96
C PRO A 172 -4.53 17.49 8.92
N SER A 173 -4.54 18.59 9.66
CA SER A 173 -3.33 19.35 9.94
C SER A 173 -2.34 18.51 10.76
N GLU A 174 -1.09 18.95 10.80
CA GLU A 174 -0.05 18.32 11.60
C GLU A 174 -0.45 18.27 13.10
N ALA A 175 -1.04 19.36 13.61
CA ALA A 175 -1.53 19.43 14.99
C ALA A 175 -2.63 18.39 15.27
N GLU A 176 -3.61 18.26 14.38
CA GLU A 176 -4.68 17.27 14.52
C GLU A 176 -4.12 15.83 14.47
N ARG A 177 -3.16 15.55 13.57
CA ARG A 177 -2.49 14.24 13.53
C ARG A 177 -1.77 13.92 14.83
N ALA A 178 -1.04 14.89 15.39
CA ALA A 178 -0.34 14.74 16.67
C ALA A 178 -1.32 14.48 17.82
N GLU A 179 -2.45 15.21 17.87
CA GLU A 179 -3.49 15.00 18.87
C GLU A 179 -4.14 13.61 18.75
N MET A 180 -4.46 13.17 17.54
CA MET A 180 -5.00 11.84 17.27
C MET A 180 -3.99 10.75 17.69
N ARG A 181 -2.71 10.92 17.33
CA ARG A 181 -1.64 10.02 17.75
C ARG A 181 -1.50 9.91 19.24
N ALA A 182 -1.54 11.05 19.95
CA ALA A 182 -1.47 11.09 21.41
C ALA A 182 -2.68 10.41 22.07
N ALA A 183 -3.88 10.62 21.53
CA ALA A 183 -5.10 9.98 22.03
C ALA A 183 -5.06 8.45 21.85
N LEU A 184 -4.69 7.98 20.67
CA LEU A 184 -4.58 6.56 20.35
C LEU A 184 -3.40 5.88 21.06
N GLY A 185 -2.31 6.61 21.31
CA GLY A 185 -1.14 6.14 22.05
C GLY A 185 -1.46 5.67 23.45
N LYS A 186 -2.46 6.29 24.10
CA LYS A 186 -2.94 5.86 25.43
C LYS A 186 -3.48 4.43 25.43
N LEU A 187 -4.01 3.95 24.31
CA LEU A 187 -4.46 2.56 24.17
C LEU A 187 -3.30 1.57 24.20
N VAL A 188 -2.11 2.00 23.80
CA VAL A 188 -0.89 1.16 23.85
C VAL A 188 -0.27 1.16 25.25
N GLU A 189 -0.38 2.26 25.99
CA GLU A 189 0.22 2.42 27.32
C GLU A 189 -0.52 1.64 28.42
N THR A 190 -1.82 1.37 28.24
CA THR A 190 -2.65 0.64 29.21
C THR A 190 -2.31 -0.85 29.35
N ALA A 191 -1.31 -1.34 28.60
CA ALA A 191 -0.84 -2.73 28.68
C ALA A 191 0.34 -2.95 29.67
N ARG A 192 0.68 -1.94 30.49
CA ARG A 192 1.73 -2.02 31.52
C ARG A 192 1.19 -2.41 32.89
#